data_ee9ed768f9279ce7e51da508032a67c5
#
_entry.id   ee9ed768f9279ce7e51da508032a67c5
#
_cell.length_a   1.000
_cell.length_b   1.000
_cell.length_c   1.000
_cell.angle_alpha   90.00
_cell.angle_beta   90.00
_cell.angle_gamma   90.00
#
_symmetry.space_group_name_H-M   'P 1'
#
loop_
_entity.id
_entity.type
_entity.pdbx_description
1 polymer ?
#
loop_
_entity_poly.entity_id
_entity_poly.type
_entity_poly.pdbx_seq_one_letter_code
_entity_poly.pdbx_strand_id
1 'polypeptide(L)'
;MSFLNYISKQILFFLSSLVLLTFLNSCGIYKPVDARKVSPNSKERVRQNLEEGKGMTFKKLMGNSGGTNYQFASSNPMWRATLEILDFLPLANVDYSGGIITTDWYNEGTALDESVKITVRFLTNEIRSDGLKIIVHRKRCNIEQNCKITKISSALEQELQVAILKKAILFEKQMKKNKKKFKRTKTN
;
A
#
# COMPACT_ATOMS: atom_id res chain seq x y z
N MET A 1 -60.87 -19.22 25.52
CA MET A 1 -59.71 -18.31 25.30
C MET A 1 -58.47 -18.66 26.13
N SER A 2 -58.57 -19.30 27.27
CA SER A 2 -57.44 -19.61 28.18
C SER A 2 -56.49 -20.72 27.61
N PHE A 3 -57.01 -21.72 26.92
CA PHE A 3 -56.23 -22.85 26.44
C PHE A 3 -55.26 -22.50 25.26
N LEU A 4 -55.69 -21.64 24.33
CA LEU A 4 -54.85 -21.16 23.23
C LEU A 4 -53.67 -20.31 23.75
N ASN A 5 -53.89 -19.48 24.76
CA ASN A 5 -52.80 -18.66 25.36
C ASN A 5 -51.75 -19.53 26.10
N TYR A 6 -52.17 -20.65 26.68
CA TYR A 6 -51.28 -21.62 27.32
C TYR A 6 -50.36 -22.31 26.30
N ILE A 7 -50.94 -22.78 25.19
CA ILE A 7 -50.21 -23.45 24.12
C ILE A 7 -49.23 -22.48 23.47
N SER A 8 -49.61 -21.23 23.22
CA SER A 8 -48.73 -20.25 22.63
C SER A 8 -47.51 -19.91 23.52
N LYS A 9 -47.70 -19.86 24.83
CA LYS A 9 -46.61 -19.66 25.80
C LYS A 9 -45.62 -20.84 25.82
N GLN A 10 -46.13 -22.06 25.74
CA GLN A 10 -45.29 -23.27 25.69
C GLN A 10 -44.49 -23.32 24.40
N ILE A 11 -45.07 -22.99 23.26
CA ILE A 11 -44.35 -22.91 21.95
C ILE A 11 -43.29 -21.84 21.98
N LEU A 12 -43.56 -20.67 22.59
CA LEU A 12 -42.60 -19.59 22.72
C LEU A 12 -41.40 -20.00 23.60
N PHE A 13 -41.67 -20.77 24.67
CA PHE A 13 -40.62 -21.29 25.56
C PHE A 13 -39.76 -22.33 24.87
N PHE A 14 -40.31 -23.22 24.08
CA PHE A 14 -39.57 -24.20 23.28
C PHE A 14 -38.74 -23.52 22.17
N LEU A 15 -39.30 -22.53 21.49
CA LEU A 15 -38.57 -21.74 20.50
C LEU A 15 -37.37 -20.96 21.13
N SER A 16 -37.57 -20.35 22.28
CA SER A 16 -36.51 -19.66 23.04
C SER A 16 -35.40 -20.62 23.50
N SER A 17 -35.77 -21.81 23.96
CA SER A 17 -34.83 -22.86 24.35
C SER A 17 -34.03 -23.40 23.17
N LEU A 18 -34.66 -23.57 22.00
CA LEU A 18 -34.00 -24.04 20.77
C LEU A 18 -32.98 -22.99 20.27
N VAL A 19 -33.33 -21.70 20.33
CA VAL A 19 -32.40 -20.59 19.97
C VAL A 19 -31.21 -20.56 20.92
N LEU A 20 -31.43 -20.76 22.23
CA LEU A 20 -30.34 -20.79 23.22
C LEU A 20 -29.35 -21.92 22.98
N LEU A 21 -29.87 -23.13 22.57
CA LEU A 21 -29.04 -24.29 22.23
C LEU A 21 -28.16 -24.10 20.98
N THR A 22 -28.61 -23.28 20.03
CA THR A 22 -27.82 -22.99 18.82
C THR A 22 -26.60 -22.07 19.12
N PHE A 23 -26.66 -21.22 20.15
CA PHE A 23 -25.53 -20.38 20.57
C PHE A 23 -24.44 -21.14 21.33
N LEU A 24 -24.68 -22.33 21.82
CA LEU A 24 -23.70 -23.15 22.55
C LEU A 24 -22.73 -23.93 21.65
N ASN A 25 -22.94 -23.96 20.33
CA ASN A 25 -22.07 -24.64 19.38
C ASN A 25 -20.90 -23.76 18.85
N SER A 26 -20.56 -22.66 19.53
CA SER A 26 -19.52 -21.70 19.11
C SER A 26 -18.07 -22.15 19.40
N CYS A 27 -17.83 -23.40 19.73
CA CYS A 27 -16.47 -23.91 20.07
C CYS A 27 -15.58 -24.27 18.87
N GLY A 28 -15.93 -23.86 17.63
CA GLY A 28 -15.13 -24.18 16.43
C GLY A 28 -13.92 -23.28 16.15
N ILE A 29 -13.63 -22.25 16.99
CA ILE A 29 -12.60 -21.22 16.69
C ILE A 29 -11.21 -21.60 17.22
N TYR A 30 -11.11 -22.59 18.11
CA TYR A 30 -9.82 -22.99 18.68
C TYR A 30 -9.07 -23.95 17.74
N LYS A 31 -8.03 -23.45 17.06
CA LYS A 31 -7.06 -24.29 16.34
C LYS A 31 -5.91 -24.56 17.30
N PRO A 32 -5.71 -25.81 17.75
CA PRO A 32 -4.59 -26.15 18.60
C PRO A 32 -3.30 -25.91 17.84
N VAL A 33 -2.41 -25.11 18.43
CA VAL A 33 -1.07 -24.84 17.88
C VAL A 33 -0.10 -25.80 18.55
N ASP A 34 0.75 -26.46 17.76
CA ASP A 34 1.78 -27.36 18.27
C ASP A 34 2.79 -26.57 19.12
N ALA A 35 2.77 -26.80 20.42
CA ALA A 35 3.63 -26.11 21.39
C ALA A 35 5.13 -26.37 21.16
N ARG A 36 5.50 -27.38 20.36
CA ARG A 36 6.89 -27.64 19.97
C ARG A 36 7.41 -26.69 18.90
N LYS A 37 6.49 -26.06 18.13
CA LYS A 37 6.82 -25.15 17.02
C LYS A 37 6.70 -23.68 17.39
N VAL A 38 6.15 -23.37 18.55
CA VAL A 38 5.90 -21.99 19.00
C VAL A 38 6.58 -21.76 20.33
N SER A 39 7.51 -20.81 20.41
CA SER A 39 8.19 -20.46 21.65
C SER A 39 7.17 -20.07 22.74
N PRO A 40 7.32 -20.57 23.98
CA PRO A 40 6.48 -20.17 25.11
C PRO A 40 6.67 -18.68 25.47
N ASN A 41 7.80 -18.08 25.08
CA ASN A 41 8.10 -16.68 25.36
C ASN A 41 7.39 -15.77 24.35
N SER A 42 6.51 -14.88 24.85
CA SER A 42 5.76 -13.96 24.02
C SER A 42 6.64 -12.97 23.23
N LYS A 43 7.75 -12.51 23.82
CA LYS A 43 8.69 -11.59 23.15
C LYS A 43 9.41 -12.26 21.98
N GLU A 44 9.74 -13.53 22.12
CA GLU A 44 10.41 -14.32 21.09
C GLU A 44 9.47 -14.63 19.92
N ARG A 45 8.20 -14.93 20.21
CA ARG A 45 7.16 -15.08 19.18
C ARG A 45 6.95 -13.80 18.38
N VAL A 46 6.93 -12.64 19.05
CA VAL A 46 6.80 -11.35 18.37
C VAL A 46 8.01 -11.12 17.47
N ARG A 47 9.22 -11.38 17.94
CA ARG A 47 10.45 -11.24 17.14
C ARG A 47 10.42 -12.15 15.90
N GLN A 48 10.12 -13.44 16.07
CA GLN A 48 10.00 -14.40 14.97
C GLN A 48 8.92 -13.97 13.96
N ASN A 49 7.77 -13.49 14.44
CA ASN A 49 6.70 -13.01 13.55
C ASN A 49 7.10 -11.74 12.77
N LEU A 50 7.92 -10.87 13.36
CA LEU A 50 8.47 -9.70 12.68
C LEU A 50 9.52 -10.09 11.63
N GLU A 51 10.42 -11.00 11.97
CA GLU A 51 11.44 -11.55 11.06
C GLU A 51 10.82 -12.31 9.88
N GLU A 52 9.75 -13.07 10.15
CA GLU A 52 8.98 -13.80 9.12
C GLU A 52 7.94 -12.94 8.36
N GLY A 53 7.82 -11.66 8.70
CA GLY A 53 6.81 -10.77 8.11
C GLY A 53 5.37 -11.16 8.40
N LYS A 54 5.15 -11.96 9.47
CA LYS A 54 3.82 -12.41 9.92
C LYS A 54 3.16 -11.48 10.94
N GLY A 55 3.60 -10.24 11.03
CA GLY A 55 2.96 -9.22 11.87
C GLY A 55 1.45 -9.18 11.65
N MET A 56 0.70 -8.86 12.71
CA MET A 56 -0.76 -8.75 12.64
C MET A 56 -1.12 -7.58 11.72
N THR A 57 -1.45 -7.87 10.47
CA THR A 57 -1.93 -6.88 9.52
C THR A 57 -3.42 -6.71 9.77
N PHE A 58 -3.89 -5.49 9.86
CA PHE A 58 -5.32 -5.14 9.96
C PHE A 58 -6.18 -5.83 8.90
N LYS A 59 -5.58 -6.14 7.75
CA LYS A 59 -6.15 -6.95 6.67
C LYS A 59 -6.54 -8.39 7.12
N LYS A 60 -5.78 -9.00 8.03
CA LYS A 60 -6.03 -10.35 8.53
C LYS A 60 -7.15 -10.36 9.57
N LEU A 61 -7.37 -9.23 10.24
CA LEU A 61 -8.42 -9.05 11.23
C LEU A 61 -9.80 -8.79 10.59
N MET A 62 -9.85 -8.08 9.45
CA MET A 62 -11.11 -7.69 8.78
C MET A 62 -11.55 -8.61 7.65
N GLY A 63 -10.94 -9.79 7.48
CA GLY A 63 -11.36 -10.74 6.43
C GLY A 63 -11.30 -10.12 5.03
N ASN A 64 -10.65 -10.75 4.13
CA ASN A 64 -10.53 -10.58 2.67
C ASN A 64 -11.27 -9.41 1.99
N SER A 65 -11.29 -8.24 2.62
CA SER A 65 -11.74 -7.01 1.99
C SER A 65 -10.60 -6.54 1.08
N GLY A 66 -10.83 -6.40 -0.22
CA GLY A 66 -9.86 -6.06 -1.25
C GLY A 66 -9.18 -4.69 -1.07
N GLY A 67 -8.60 -4.46 0.10
CA GLY A 67 -7.78 -3.28 0.38
C GLY A 67 -6.55 -3.28 -0.53
N THR A 68 -6.40 -2.28 -1.35
CA THR A 68 -5.18 -1.96 -2.09
C THR A 68 -4.02 -1.92 -1.10
N ASN A 69 -3.15 -2.92 -1.19
CA ASN A 69 -1.96 -2.99 -0.36
C ASN A 69 -0.96 -1.96 -0.91
N TYR A 70 -0.98 -0.76 -0.35
CA TYR A 70 -0.08 0.35 -0.70
C TYR A 70 1.35 0.09 -0.20
N GLN A 71 1.93 -1.05 -0.56
CA GLN A 71 3.37 -1.27 -0.38
C GLN A 71 4.12 -0.63 -1.54
N PHE A 72 4.09 0.69 -1.62
CA PHE A 72 4.79 1.43 -2.68
C PHE A 72 6.31 1.22 -2.61
N ALA A 73 6.88 1.14 -1.42
CA ALA A 73 8.31 1.20 -1.21
C ALA A 73 9.10 0.02 -1.79
N SER A 74 8.58 -1.20 -1.67
CA SER A 74 9.36 -2.39 -2.03
C SER A 74 8.79 -3.20 -3.19
N SER A 75 7.48 -3.14 -3.42
CA SER A 75 6.80 -4.00 -4.39
C SER A 75 6.20 -3.26 -5.58
N ASN A 76 6.02 -1.94 -5.52
CA ASN A 76 5.49 -1.18 -6.65
C ASN A 76 6.62 -0.81 -7.63
N PRO A 77 6.63 -1.35 -8.85
CA PRO A 77 7.67 -1.07 -9.83
C PRO A 77 7.67 0.40 -10.30
N MET A 78 6.51 1.07 -10.35
CA MET A 78 6.45 2.50 -10.71
C MET A 78 7.09 3.38 -9.63
N TRP A 79 6.85 3.07 -8.35
CA TRP A 79 7.48 3.78 -7.24
C TRP A 79 8.99 3.69 -7.29
N ARG A 80 9.54 2.48 -7.44
CA ARG A 80 10.99 2.27 -7.56
C ARG A 80 11.58 2.97 -8.78
N ALA A 81 10.87 2.90 -9.91
CA ALA A 81 11.30 3.58 -11.14
C ALA A 81 11.34 5.10 -10.96
N THR A 82 10.37 5.68 -10.26
CA THR A 82 10.34 7.11 -10.00
C THR A 82 11.49 7.55 -9.11
N LEU A 83 11.76 6.83 -8.02
CA LEU A 83 12.89 7.12 -7.14
C LEU A 83 14.22 7.07 -7.89
N GLU A 84 14.43 6.06 -8.76
CA GLU A 84 15.67 5.93 -9.53
C GLU A 84 15.81 7.02 -10.61
N ILE A 85 14.70 7.45 -11.22
CA ILE A 85 14.74 8.52 -12.24
C ILE A 85 14.94 9.90 -11.59
N LEU A 86 14.41 10.11 -10.39
CA LEU A 86 14.56 11.36 -9.66
C LEU A 86 15.75 11.40 -8.69
N ASP A 87 16.60 10.36 -8.69
CA ASP A 87 17.71 10.19 -7.72
C ASP A 87 18.71 11.36 -7.75
N PHE A 88 18.85 12.04 -8.87
CA PHE A 88 19.72 13.22 -9.01
C PHE A 88 19.13 14.50 -8.40
N LEU A 89 17.86 14.51 -7.99
CA LEU A 89 17.18 15.65 -7.40
C LEU A 89 17.02 15.48 -5.88
N PRO A 90 17.22 16.54 -5.09
CA PRO A 90 16.90 16.49 -3.67
C PRO A 90 15.38 16.28 -3.49
N LEU A 91 15.01 15.32 -2.64
CA LEU A 91 13.62 15.01 -2.34
C LEU A 91 13.18 15.81 -1.10
N ALA A 92 12.09 16.57 -1.22
CA ALA A 92 11.50 17.34 -0.12
C ALA A 92 10.51 16.52 0.68
N ASN A 93 9.70 15.68 0.00
CA ASN A 93 8.71 14.84 0.65
C ASN A 93 8.51 13.53 -0.11
N VAL A 94 8.44 12.43 0.65
CA VAL A 94 8.19 11.09 0.14
C VAL A 94 7.13 10.44 1.03
N ASP A 95 5.88 10.46 0.58
CA ASP A 95 4.75 9.85 1.28
C ASP A 95 4.35 8.54 0.62
N TYR A 96 4.73 7.43 1.27
CA TYR A 96 4.42 6.08 0.80
C TYR A 96 2.93 5.75 0.84
N SER A 97 2.22 6.25 1.85
CA SER A 97 0.80 5.95 2.06
C SER A 97 -0.08 6.78 1.13
N GLY A 98 0.25 8.04 0.95
CA GLY A 98 -0.43 8.93 0.03
C GLY A 98 -0.05 8.76 -1.43
N GLY A 99 1.01 7.99 -1.70
CA GLY A 99 1.49 7.78 -3.07
C GLY A 99 1.99 9.06 -3.74
N ILE A 100 2.79 9.86 -3.01
CA ILE A 100 3.28 11.15 -3.48
C ILE A 100 4.80 11.23 -3.26
N ILE A 101 5.52 11.64 -4.30
CA ILE A 101 6.93 12.02 -4.24
C ILE A 101 7.03 13.47 -4.70
N THR A 102 7.69 14.31 -3.92
CA THR A 102 7.91 15.72 -4.27
C THR A 102 9.40 16.04 -4.10
N THR A 103 10.01 16.59 -5.15
CA THR A 103 11.41 17.10 -5.08
C THR A 103 11.43 18.44 -4.36
N ASP A 104 12.59 18.85 -3.93
CA ASP A 104 12.80 20.26 -3.59
C ASP A 104 12.97 21.12 -4.85
N TRP A 105 13.11 22.45 -4.67
CA TRP A 105 13.41 23.37 -5.76
C TRP A 105 14.82 23.10 -6.27
N TYR A 106 14.93 22.77 -7.53
CA TYR A 106 16.18 22.48 -8.21
C TYR A 106 16.46 23.51 -9.28
N ASN A 107 17.71 23.95 -9.36
CA ASN A 107 18.21 24.87 -10.36
C ASN A 107 19.45 24.25 -11.02
N GLU A 108 19.47 24.18 -12.34
CA GLU A 108 20.61 23.64 -13.11
C GLU A 108 21.81 24.58 -13.20
N GLY A 109 21.75 25.75 -12.55
CA GLY A 109 22.85 26.72 -12.53
C GLY A 109 22.97 27.61 -13.79
N THR A 110 22.20 27.33 -14.83
CA THR A 110 22.21 28.12 -16.08
C THR A 110 21.38 29.39 -15.98
N ALA A 111 20.38 29.42 -15.13
CA ALA A 111 19.52 30.57 -14.85
C ALA A 111 19.32 30.68 -13.33
N LEU A 112 20.06 31.56 -12.69
CA LEU A 112 20.05 31.73 -11.23
C LEU A 112 18.68 32.16 -10.67
N ASP A 113 17.84 32.72 -11.50
CA ASP A 113 16.50 33.23 -11.18
C ASP A 113 15.39 32.18 -11.33
N GLU A 114 15.69 31.03 -11.91
CA GLU A 114 14.69 29.99 -12.20
C GLU A 114 14.97 28.67 -11.47
N SER A 115 13.96 28.10 -10.83
CA SER A 115 14.01 26.80 -10.18
C SER A 115 12.76 25.97 -10.54
N VAL A 116 12.93 24.65 -10.57
CA VAL A 116 11.88 23.70 -10.91
C VAL A 116 11.63 22.77 -9.74
N LYS A 117 10.36 22.45 -9.50
CA LYS A 117 9.91 21.47 -8.51
C LYS A 117 9.01 20.46 -9.19
N ILE A 118 9.27 19.18 -9.00
CA ILE A 118 8.53 18.07 -9.58
C ILE A 118 7.75 17.37 -8.49
N THR A 119 6.46 17.13 -8.74
CA THR A 119 5.61 16.31 -7.89
C THR A 119 5.06 15.16 -8.71
N VAL A 120 5.29 13.94 -8.25
CA VAL A 120 4.77 12.71 -8.85
C VAL A 120 3.71 12.13 -7.92
N ARG A 121 2.49 11.91 -8.46
CA ARG A 121 1.37 11.31 -7.75
C ARG A 121 1.00 9.99 -8.40
N PHE A 122 0.94 8.94 -7.59
CA PHE A 122 0.51 7.61 -8.00
C PHE A 122 -0.99 7.48 -7.75
N LEU A 123 -1.76 7.29 -8.81
CA LEU A 123 -3.21 7.16 -8.75
C LEU A 123 -3.65 5.70 -8.67
N THR A 124 -2.82 4.79 -9.22
CA THR A 124 -3.02 3.34 -9.16
C THR A 124 -1.70 2.61 -8.98
N ASN A 125 -1.75 1.32 -8.66
CA ASN A 125 -0.56 0.45 -8.59
C ASN A 125 -0.24 -0.25 -9.92
N GLU A 126 -1.02 0.00 -10.95
CA GLU A 126 -0.85 -0.60 -12.28
C GLU A 126 0.05 0.28 -13.13
N ILE A 127 0.89 -0.38 -13.97
CA ILE A 127 1.78 0.32 -14.90
C ILE A 127 0.95 0.79 -16.09
N ARG A 128 0.34 1.96 -15.95
CA ARG A 128 -0.50 2.61 -16.94
C ARG A 128 -0.19 4.11 -16.97
N SER A 129 -0.42 4.74 -18.12
CA SER A 129 -0.19 6.19 -18.27
C SER A 129 -1.08 7.03 -17.37
N ASP A 130 -2.34 6.63 -17.18
CA ASP A 130 -3.30 7.27 -16.29
C ASP A 130 -3.10 6.94 -14.80
N GLY A 131 -2.26 5.93 -14.48
CA GLY A 131 -1.86 5.58 -13.12
C GLY A 131 -0.84 6.52 -12.48
N LEU A 132 -0.29 7.45 -13.25
CA LEU A 132 0.78 8.34 -12.83
C LEU A 132 0.46 9.77 -13.27
N LYS A 133 0.50 10.72 -12.33
CA LYS A 133 0.33 12.15 -12.63
C LYS A 133 1.58 12.91 -12.21
N ILE A 134 2.22 13.56 -13.17
CA ILE A 134 3.38 14.42 -12.95
C ILE A 134 2.93 15.86 -12.99
N ILE A 135 3.42 16.68 -12.09
CA ILE A 135 3.13 18.10 -11.99
C ILE A 135 4.46 18.81 -11.84
N VAL A 136 4.73 19.74 -12.74
CA VAL A 136 5.96 20.54 -12.72
C VAL A 136 5.61 21.98 -12.37
N HIS A 137 6.25 22.49 -11.33
CA HIS A 137 6.17 23.89 -10.95
C HIS A 137 7.50 24.58 -11.25
N ARG A 138 7.40 25.78 -11.82
CA ARG A 138 8.51 26.67 -12.06
C ARG A 138 8.40 27.86 -11.12
N LYS A 139 9.47 28.15 -10.41
CA LYS A 139 9.64 29.36 -9.61
C LYS A 139 10.63 30.27 -10.33
N ARG A 140 10.23 31.49 -10.62
CA ARG A 140 11.10 32.52 -11.19
C ARG A 140 11.10 33.73 -10.26
N CYS A 141 12.30 34.15 -9.87
CA CYS A 141 12.51 35.29 -8.97
C CYS A 141 13.12 36.45 -9.73
N ASN A 142 12.72 37.69 -9.40
CA ASN A 142 13.36 38.89 -9.92
C ASN A 142 14.53 39.30 -8.97
N ILE A 143 15.25 40.37 -9.38
CA ILE A 143 16.39 40.91 -8.63
C ILE A 143 16.00 41.35 -7.19
N GLU A 144 14.74 41.76 -6.99
CA GLU A 144 14.18 42.16 -5.70
C GLU A 144 13.70 40.98 -4.84
N GLN A 145 14.04 39.72 -5.24
CA GLN A 145 13.63 38.48 -4.59
C GLN A 145 12.12 38.24 -4.57
N ASN A 146 11.36 38.95 -5.40
CA ASN A 146 9.96 38.63 -5.62
C ASN A 146 9.84 37.41 -6.54
N CYS A 147 9.32 36.32 -6.02
CA CYS A 147 9.26 35.03 -6.71
C CYS A 147 7.83 34.74 -7.17
N LYS A 148 7.67 34.39 -8.45
CA LYS A 148 6.41 33.90 -9.01
C LYS A 148 6.50 32.40 -9.25
N ILE A 149 5.55 31.65 -8.70
CA ILE A 149 5.43 30.20 -8.91
C ILE A 149 4.30 29.96 -9.90
N THR A 150 4.58 29.21 -10.95
CA THR A 150 3.61 28.82 -11.97
C THR A 150 3.68 27.32 -12.22
N LYS A 151 2.53 26.69 -12.39
CA LYS A 151 2.48 25.33 -12.94
C LYS A 151 2.76 25.44 -14.45
N ILE A 152 3.68 24.62 -14.94
CA ILE A 152 4.00 24.54 -16.36
C ILE A 152 3.55 23.17 -16.90
N SER A 153 2.84 23.19 -18.03
CA SER A 153 2.62 22.01 -18.84
C SER A 153 3.75 21.96 -19.87
N SER A 154 4.69 21.07 -19.69
CA SER A 154 5.91 21.01 -20.50
C SER A 154 6.12 19.60 -21.06
N ALA A 155 6.93 19.50 -22.12
CA ALA A 155 7.41 18.23 -22.64
C ALA A 155 8.04 17.36 -21.53
N LEU A 156 8.64 17.98 -20.50
CA LEU A 156 9.23 17.32 -19.35
C LEU A 156 8.23 16.42 -18.59
N GLU A 157 6.96 16.84 -18.43
CA GLU A 157 5.93 15.99 -17.79
C GLU A 157 5.74 14.69 -18.56
N GLN A 158 5.66 14.77 -19.89
CA GLN A 158 5.46 13.60 -20.76
C GLN A 158 6.73 12.73 -20.82
N GLU A 159 7.90 13.34 -20.93
CA GLU A 159 9.18 12.64 -20.97
C GLU A 159 9.43 11.86 -19.67
N LEU A 160 9.22 12.48 -18.52
CA LEU A 160 9.32 11.81 -17.22
C LEU A 160 8.31 10.67 -17.09
N GLN A 161 7.07 10.89 -17.52
CA GLN A 161 6.04 9.84 -17.49
C GLN A 161 6.44 8.62 -18.31
N VAL A 162 6.90 8.84 -19.53
CA VAL A 162 7.37 7.76 -20.42
C VAL A 162 8.59 7.07 -19.84
N ALA A 163 9.55 7.82 -19.29
CA ALA A 163 10.76 7.26 -18.70
C ALA A 163 10.44 6.39 -17.47
N ILE A 164 9.57 6.89 -16.58
CA ILE A 164 9.14 6.14 -15.39
C ILE A 164 8.41 4.85 -15.78
N LEU A 165 7.47 4.91 -16.74
CA LEU A 165 6.72 3.73 -17.17
C LEU A 165 7.63 2.70 -17.84
N LYS A 166 8.56 3.12 -18.72
CA LYS A 166 9.56 2.21 -19.33
C LYS A 166 10.39 1.51 -18.25
N LYS A 167 10.89 2.25 -17.27
CA LYS A 167 11.70 1.69 -16.19
C LYS A 167 10.87 0.76 -15.29
N ALA A 168 9.63 1.11 -14.99
CA ALA A 168 8.71 0.29 -14.20
C ALA A 168 8.44 -1.08 -14.86
N ILE A 169 8.28 -1.12 -16.18
CA ILE A 169 8.12 -2.38 -16.94
C ILE A 169 9.35 -3.28 -16.78
N LEU A 170 10.55 -2.71 -16.78
CA LEU A 170 11.79 -3.47 -16.56
C LEU A 170 11.83 -4.06 -15.15
N PHE A 171 11.49 -3.29 -14.13
CA PHE A 171 11.42 -3.78 -12.75
C PHE A 171 10.35 -4.87 -12.56
N GLU A 172 9.20 -4.72 -13.19
CA GLU A 172 8.15 -5.75 -13.14
C GLU A 172 8.62 -7.07 -13.74
N LYS A 173 9.30 -7.02 -14.90
CA LYS A 173 9.90 -8.21 -15.55
C LYS A 173 10.93 -8.88 -14.63
N GLN A 174 11.81 -8.11 -13.99
CA GLN A 174 12.79 -8.63 -13.04
C GLN A 174 12.14 -9.32 -11.85
N MET A 175 11.10 -8.69 -11.26
CA MET A 175 10.36 -9.27 -10.13
C MET A 175 9.66 -10.58 -10.50
N LYS A 176 9.04 -10.65 -11.69
CA LYS A 176 8.42 -11.89 -12.22
C LYS A 176 9.46 -12.99 -12.41
N LYS A 177 10.66 -12.66 -12.92
CA LYS A 177 11.77 -13.61 -13.11
C LYS A 177 12.27 -14.17 -11.77
N ASN A 178 12.46 -13.29 -10.78
CA ASN A 178 12.91 -13.67 -9.43
C ASN A 178 11.88 -14.56 -8.71
N LYS A 179 10.59 -14.25 -8.82
CA LYS A 179 9.51 -15.10 -8.28
C LYS A 179 9.51 -16.51 -8.90
N LYS A 180 9.75 -16.61 -10.21
CA LYS A 180 9.84 -17.92 -10.91
C LYS A 180 11.06 -18.73 -10.44
N LYS A 181 12.22 -18.06 -10.26
CA LYS A 181 13.44 -18.70 -9.75
C LYS A 181 13.23 -19.24 -8.33
N PHE A 182 12.65 -18.45 -7.45
CA PHE A 182 12.38 -18.84 -6.06
C PHE A 182 11.39 -20.02 -5.94
N LYS A 183 10.36 -20.07 -6.80
CA LYS A 183 9.45 -21.23 -6.84
C LYS A 183 10.17 -22.53 -7.24
N ARG A 184 11.08 -22.48 -8.22
CA ARG A 184 11.83 -23.66 -8.67
C ARG A 184 12.79 -24.21 -7.61
N THR A 185 13.39 -23.37 -6.78
CA THR A 185 14.30 -23.78 -5.69
C THR A 185 13.56 -24.39 -4.50
N LYS A 186 12.25 -24.17 -4.33
CA LYS A 186 11.46 -24.79 -3.26
C LYS A 186 10.86 -26.14 -3.63
N THR A 187 10.87 -26.53 -4.89
CA THR A 187 10.29 -27.78 -5.41
C THR A 187 11.34 -28.88 -5.67
N ASN A 188 12.62 -28.61 -5.43
CA ASN A 188 13.72 -29.57 -5.34
C ASN A 188 14.17 -29.71 -3.88
#